data_6acd93e1ee9733c90185fad38b75993e
#
_entry.id   6acd93e1ee9733c90185fad38b75993e
#
_cell.length_a   1.000
_cell.length_b   1.000
_cell.length_c   1.000
_cell.angle_alpha   90.00
_cell.angle_beta   90.00
_cell.angle_gamma   90.00
#
_symmetry.space_group_name_H-M   'P 1'
#
loop_
_entity.id
_entity.type
_entity.pdbx_description
1 polymer ?
#
loop_
_entity_poly.entity_id
_entity_poly.type
_entity_poly.pdbx_seq_one_letter_code
_entity_poly.pdbx_strand_id
1 'polypeptide(L)'
;PKPEIPAQTATICSGTAFPFVLANASPTAATIIPVNTTYTWTVATNINVTGQSAQPTPQSNISQTLTNLTNTAQNVVYTVTPVSGAQGLCPGANFTITVTVNPKPYVSAQTASACSGAAFSVSPANATVNNHIVPTGTTYTWTVEDNVNVTGDVNQAVGQSTIGQTLNNLTNTTQTVVYTVTPTSGTAGNCVGETFILTVSVYPKPFVTPRTETICSGQTFTTTPVNNLPDTTTIVPTGTTYTWTVVDNTSVSGESNVSIAQSSISQTLVNNSNTVQTVTYTVTPK
;
A
#
# COMPACT_ATOMS: atom_id res chain seq x y z
N PRO A 1 -9.87 -55.20 -8.53
CA PRO A 1 -8.91 -54.87 -7.49
C PRO A 1 -9.50 -53.86 -6.50
N LYS A 2 -9.00 -53.87 -5.27
CA LYS A 2 -9.36 -52.96 -4.20
C LYS A 2 -8.53 -51.69 -4.28
N PRO A 3 -9.12 -50.48 -4.12
CA PRO A 3 -8.31 -49.25 -4.04
C PRO A 3 -7.40 -49.22 -2.82
N GLU A 4 -6.16 -48.80 -3.01
CA GLU A 4 -5.18 -48.57 -1.95
C GLU A 4 -4.48 -47.22 -2.20
N ILE A 5 -4.76 -46.24 -1.35
CA ILE A 5 -4.35 -44.86 -1.54
C ILE A 5 -3.73 -44.37 -0.23
N PRO A 6 -2.47 -43.95 -0.24
CA PRO A 6 -1.80 -43.35 0.91
C PRO A 6 -2.39 -41.96 1.23
N ALA A 7 -2.11 -41.45 2.43
CA ALA A 7 -2.45 -40.09 2.82
C ALA A 7 -1.87 -39.07 1.81
N GLN A 8 -2.62 -38.02 1.50
CA GLN A 8 -2.30 -37.01 0.51
C GLN A 8 -2.23 -35.63 1.16
N THR A 9 -1.48 -34.74 0.54
CA THR A 9 -1.38 -33.33 0.93
C THR A 9 -1.52 -32.42 -0.28
N ALA A 10 -2.13 -31.27 -0.06
CA ALA A 10 -2.21 -30.19 -1.05
C ALA A 10 -1.97 -28.85 -0.37
N THR A 11 -1.46 -27.88 -1.12
CA THR A 11 -1.32 -26.49 -0.65
C THR A 11 -1.93 -25.57 -1.69
N ILE A 12 -2.82 -24.70 -1.25
CA ILE A 12 -3.54 -23.76 -2.11
C ILE A 12 -3.55 -22.36 -1.49
N CYS A 13 -3.80 -21.36 -2.32
CA CYS A 13 -4.16 -20.02 -1.85
C CYS A 13 -5.66 -19.96 -1.52
N SER A 14 -6.02 -19.17 -0.51
CA SER A 14 -7.41 -18.87 -0.17
C SER A 14 -8.21 -18.43 -1.40
N GLY A 15 -9.42 -18.97 -1.53
CA GLY A 15 -10.32 -18.72 -2.64
C GLY A 15 -10.03 -19.51 -3.91
N THR A 16 -9.07 -20.46 -3.89
CA THR A 16 -8.81 -21.34 -5.01
C THR A 16 -9.36 -22.74 -4.77
N ALA A 17 -9.73 -23.44 -5.85
CA ALA A 17 -10.11 -24.83 -5.78
C ALA A 17 -8.86 -25.71 -5.68
N PHE A 18 -8.96 -26.82 -4.93
CA PHE A 18 -7.97 -27.89 -4.98
C PHE A 18 -8.56 -29.08 -5.76
N PRO A 19 -8.26 -29.26 -7.04
CA PRO A 19 -8.59 -30.46 -7.74
C PRO A 19 -7.62 -31.56 -7.32
N PHE A 20 -8.14 -32.66 -6.78
CA PHE A 20 -7.34 -33.83 -6.46
C PHE A 20 -7.63 -34.92 -7.50
N VAL A 21 -6.74 -35.03 -8.50
CA VAL A 21 -6.79 -36.08 -9.50
C VAL A 21 -5.81 -37.17 -9.07
N LEU A 22 -6.36 -38.28 -8.58
CA LEU A 22 -5.60 -39.44 -8.15
C LEU A 22 -5.33 -40.35 -9.38
N ALA A 23 -4.10 -40.79 -9.51
CA ALA A 23 -3.69 -41.71 -10.59
C ALA A 23 -3.02 -42.96 -10.05
N ASN A 24 -3.20 -44.06 -10.74
CA ASN A 24 -2.56 -45.34 -10.39
C ASN A 24 -1.05 -45.20 -10.38
N ALA A 25 -0.36 -45.81 -9.41
CA ALA A 25 1.07 -45.69 -9.17
C ALA A 25 1.57 -44.26 -8.86
N SER A 26 0.70 -43.40 -8.41
CA SER A 26 1.04 -42.01 -8.02
C SER A 26 0.33 -41.67 -6.68
N PRO A 27 1.02 -41.07 -5.69
CA PRO A 27 2.42 -40.66 -5.65
C PRO A 27 3.44 -41.78 -5.44
N THR A 28 3.01 -42.99 -5.21
CA THR A 28 3.89 -44.17 -4.99
C THR A 28 3.46 -45.35 -5.84
N ALA A 29 4.37 -46.29 -6.11
CA ALA A 29 4.08 -47.53 -6.80
C ALA A 29 3.04 -48.41 -6.08
N ALA A 30 2.85 -48.21 -4.76
CA ALA A 30 1.82 -48.90 -3.97
C ALA A 30 0.43 -48.29 -4.14
N THR A 31 0.24 -47.16 -4.79
CA THR A 31 -1.05 -46.56 -5.04
C THR A 31 -1.82 -47.33 -6.10
N ILE A 32 -2.92 -47.93 -5.72
CA ILE A 32 -3.79 -48.74 -6.58
C ILE A 32 -5.14 -48.03 -6.73
N ILE A 33 -5.43 -47.59 -7.95
CA ILE A 33 -6.70 -46.92 -8.29
C ILE A 33 -7.34 -47.62 -9.48
N PRO A 34 -8.26 -48.56 -9.21
CA PRO A 34 -9.01 -49.24 -10.27
C PRO A 34 -9.80 -48.25 -11.15
N VAL A 35 -10.01 -48.64 -12.39
CA VAL A 35 -10.79 -47.78 -13.35
C VAL A 35 -12.18 -47.52 -12.76
N ASN A 36 -12.68 -46.30 -12.94
CA ASN A 36 -13.97 -45.82 -12.42
C ASN A 36 -14.09 -45.84 -10.89
N THR A 37 -12.97 -45.76 -10.15
CA THR A 37 -13.01 -45.55 -8.69
C THR A 37 -13.75 -44.25 -8.38
N THR A 38 -14.65 -44.31 -7.41
CA THR A 38 -15.39 -43.17 -6.87
C THR A 38 -15.02 -42.90 -5.42
N TYR A 39 -15.30 -41.70 -4.98
CA TYR A 39 -14.89 -41.18 -3.68
C TYR A 39 -16.07 -40.53 -2.97
N THR A 40 -16.23 -40.84 -1.69
CA THR A 40 -17.06 -40.11 -0.72
C THR A 40 -16.12 -39.57 0.35
N TRP A 41 -16.51 -38.47 1.04
CA TRP A 41 -15.67 -37.95 2.12
C TRP A 41 -16.46 -37.28 3.23
N THR A 42 -15.86 -37.29 4.40
CA THR A 42 -16.19 -36.43 5.53
C THR A 42 -15.08 -35.42 5.73
N VAL A 43 -15.36 -34.32 6.42
CA VAL A 43 -14.39 -33.28 6.73
C VAL A 43 -14.52 -32.86 8.19
N ALA A 44 -13.37 -32.68 8.85
CA ALA A 44 -13.32 -32.06 10.16
C ALA A 44 -13.50 -30.55 10.01
N THR A 45 -14.52 -29.99 10.65
CA THR A 45 -14.81 -28.53 10.53
C THR A 45 -13.67 -27.67 11.07
N ASN A 46 -13.17 -26.79 10.25
CA ASN A 46 -12.27 -25.70 10.66
C ASN A 46 -13.04 -24.39 10.58
N ILE A 47 -13.34 -23.74 11.71
CA ILE A 47 -14.12 -22.49 11.78
C ILE A 47 -13.46 -21.31 11.08
N ASN A 48 -12.15 -21.38 10.85
CA ASN A 48 -11.35 -20.37 10.18
C ASN A 48 -11.35 -20.52 8.64
N VAL A 49 -11.99 -21.57 8.11
CA VAL A 49 -12.06 -21.83 6.67
C VAL A 49 -13.51 -22.04 6.26
N THR A 50 -13.91 -21.45 5.16
CA THR A 50 -15.22 -21.70 4.54
C THR A 50 -15.07 -22.48 3.24
N GLY A 51 -16.19 -23.06 2.74
CA GLY A 51 -16.22 -23.86 1.51
C GLY A 51 -15.93 -25.34 1.71
N GLN A 52 -15.59 -25.79 2.92
CA GLN A 52 -15.42 -27.18 3.27
C GLN A 52 -16.78 -27.85 3.49
N SER A 53 -17.00 -29.00 2.91
CA SER A 53 -18.23 -29.80 3.12
C SER A 53 -17.97 -31.29 2.94
N ALA A 54 -18.74 -32.11 3.65
CA ALA A 54 -18.78 -33.55 3.41
C ALA A 54 -19.49 -33.88 2.09
N GLN A 55 -19.14 -34.98 1.46
CA GLN A 55 -19.73 -35.46 0.22
C GLN A 55 -20.11 -36.94 0.37
N PRO A 56 -21.36 -37.22 0.71
CA PRO A 56 -21.86 -38.61 0.87
C PRO A 56 -22.19 -39.27 -0.47
N THR A 57 -22.38 -38.48 -1.54
CA THR A 57 -22.65 -39.02 -2.88
C THR A 57 -21.33 -39.28 -3.61
N PRO A 58 -21.13 -40.49 -4.20
CA PRO A 58 -19.89 -40.83 -4.88
C PRO A 58 -19.53 -39.86 -6.01
N GLN A 59 -18.28 -39.38 -6.05
CA GLN A 59 -17.71 -38.50 -7.03
C GLN A 59 -16.51 -39.16 -7.73
N SER A 60 -16.24 -38.79 -8.96
CA SER A 60 -15.07 -39.25 -9.71
C SER A 60 -13.80 -38.49 -9.36
N ASN A 61 -13.89 -37.30 -8.74
CA ASN A 61 -12.79 -36.48 -8.28
C ASN A 61 -13.12 -35.81 -6.93
N ILE A 62 -12.10 -35.28 -6.27
CA ILE A 62 -12.26 -34.55 -5.02
C ILE A 62 -11.83 -33.11 -5.28
N SER A 63 -12.75 -32.18 -5.18
CA SER A 63 -12.48 -30.76 -5.41
C SER A 63 -13.43 -29.90 -4.59
N GLN A 64 -12.88 -28.90 -3.90
CA GLN A 64 -13.64 -27.83 -3.24
C GLN A 64 -12.87 -26.53 -3.30
N THR A 65 -13.56 -25.40 -3.29
CA THR A 65 -12.96 -24.08 -3.15
C THR A 65 -12.96 -23.69 -1.69
N LEU A 66 -11.77 -23.46 -1.12
CA LEU A 66 -11.60 -23.17 0.30
C LEU A 66 -11.15 -21.72 0.49
N THR A 67 -11.80 -21.01 1.41
CA THR A 67 -11.46 -19.64 1.77
C THR A 67 -10.99 -19.58 3.21
N ASN A 68 -9.74 -19.18 3.42
CA ASN A 68 -9.14 -18.92 4.73
C ASN A 68 -9.51 -17.49 5.18
N LEU A 69 -10.13 -17.39 6.34
CA LEU A 69 -10.62 -16.12 6.92
C LEU A 69 -9.58 -15.45 7.84
N THR A 70 -8.37 -16.02 7.94
CA THR A 70 -7.33 -15.57 8.86
C THR A 70 -6.07 -15.11 8.11
N ASN A 71 -5.13 -14.54 8.83
CA ASN A 71 -3.83 -14.15 8.29
C ASN A 71 -2.72 -15.21 8.42
N THR A 72 -3.08 -16.44 8.85
CA THR A 72 -2.15 -17.57 8.97
C THR A 72 -2.66 -18.77 8.17
N ALA A 73 -1.76 -19.66 7.75
CA ALA A 73 -2.15 -20.88 7.04
C ALA A 73 -3.07 -21.74 7.90
N GLN A 74 -4.09 -22.33 7.29
CA GLN A 74 -5.08 -23.20 7.94
C GLN A 74 -5.09 -24.57 7.26
N ASN A 75 -5.27 -25.63 8.04
CA ASN A 75 -5.39 -26.98 7.50
C ASN A 75 -6.85 -27.45 7.54
N VAL A 76 -7.29 -28.05 6.43
CA VAL A 76 -8.55 -28.77 6.32
C VAL A 76 -8.23 -30.23 6.05
N VAL A 77 -8.80 -31.13 6.87
CA VAL A 77 -8.54 -32.59 6.77
C VAL A 77 -9.80 -33.29 6.34
N TYR A 78 -9.72 -33.96 5.20
CA TYR A 78 -10.76 -34.84 4.66
C TYR A 78 -10.42 -36.28 4.95
N THR A 79 -11.42 -37.06 5.38
CA THR A 79 -11.33 -38.53 5.43
C THR A 79 -12.12 -39.09 4.26
N VAL A 80 -11.41 -39.70 3.33
CA VAL A 80 -11.94 -40.16 2.04
C VAL A 80 -12.09 -41.67 2.03
N THR A 81 -13.24 -42.14 1.56
CA THR A 81 -13.55 -43.55 1.31
C THR A 81 -13.57 -43.79 -0.19
N PRO A 82 -12.60 -44.53 -0.77
CA PRO A 82 -12.61 -44.90 -2.17
C PRO A 82 -13.39 -46.23 -2.38
N VAL A 83 -14.10 -46.31 -3.51
CA VAL A 83 -14.79 -47.53 -3.93
C VAL A 83 -14.47 -47.81 -5.38
N SER A 84 -13.99 -49.02 -5.72
CA SER A 84 -13.70 -49.40 -7.11
C SER A 84 -14.94 -49.38 -7.99
N GLY A 85 -14.76 -49.16 -9.30
CA GLY A 85 -15.87 -49.08 -10.24
C GLY A 85 -16.65 -50.39 -10.42
N ALA A 86 -17.60 -50.38 -11.40
CA ALA A 86 -18.71 -51.32 -11.56
C ALA A 86 -18.39 -52.81 -11.61
N GLN A 87 -17.14 -53.21 -11.78
CA GLN A 87 -16.75 -54.66 -11.80
C GLN A 87 -16.43 -55.25 -10.42
N GLY A 88 -16.86 -54.62 -9.33
CA GLY A 88 -16.64 -55.21 -8.02
C GLY A 88 -17.11 -54.39 -6.85
N LEU A 89 -17.29 -53.09 -6.98
CA LEU A 89 -17.72 -52.14 -5.93
C LEU A 89 -16.99 -52.38 -4.59
N CYS A 90 -15.69 -52.73 -4.67
CA CYS A 90 -14.89 -53.07 -3.50
C CYS A 90 -14.46 -51.76 -2.78
N PRO A 91 -14.85 -51.57 -1.50
CA PRO A 91 -14.38 -50.44 -0.74
C PRO A 91 -12.90 -50.58 -0.40
N GLY A 92 -12.13 -49.52 -0.59
CA GLY A 92 -10.76 -49.40 -0.13
C GLY A 92 -10.65 -49.02 1.34
N ALA A 93 -9.44 -48.96 1.84
CA ALA A 93 -9.20 -48.36 3.16
C ALA A 93 -9.38 -46.82 3.05
N ASN A 94 -9.91 -46.23 4.12
CA ASN A 94 -9.99 -44.78 4.21
C ASN A 94 -8.58 -44.18 4.18
N PHE A 95 -8.43 -43.05 3.49
CA PHE A 95 -7.21 -42.25 3.52
C PHE A 95 -7.53 -40.80 3.83
N THR A 96 -6.53 -40.02 4.21
CA THR A 96 -6.71 -38.62 4.51
C THR A 96 -6.16 -37.75 3.38
N ILE A 97 -6.82 -36.59 3.15
CA ILE A 97 -6.29 -35.50 2.38
C ILE A 97 -6.17 -34.30 3.32
N THR A 98 -4.96 -33.78 3.53
CA THR A 98 -4.72 -32.55 4.27
C THR A 98 -4.47 -31.42 3.30
N VAL A 99 -5.37 -30.43 3.27
CA VAL A 99 -5.25 -29.25 2.43
C VAL A 99 -4.79 -28.07 3.28
N THR A 100 -3.58 -27.58 3.03
CA THR A 100 -3.10 -26.32 3.61
C THR A 100 -3.61 -25.14 2.78
N VAL A 101 -4.42 -24.29 3.39
CA VAL A 101 -5.01 -23.10 2.76
C VAL A 101 -4.23 -21.87 3.22
N ASN A 102 -3.34 -21.39 2.38
CA ASN A 102 -2.56 -20.19 2.65
C ASN A 102 -3.44 -18.93 2.60
N PRO A 103 -3.19 -17.94 3.46
CA PRO A 103 -3.98 -16.71 3.48
C PRO A 103 -3.72 -15.89 2.23
N LYS A 104 -4.76 -15.27 1.70
CA LYS A 104 -4.72 -14.27 0.62
C LYS A 104 -4.86 -12.89 1.26
N PRO A 105 -3.93 -11.95 1.04
CA PRO A 105 -4.05 -10.61 1.62
C PRO A 105 -5.30 -9.90 1.14
N TYR A 106 -5.94 -9.18 2.05
CA TYR A 106 -7.05 -8.28 1.77
C TYR A 106 -6.86 -6.97 2.53
N VAL A 107 -6.87 -5.86 1.82
CA VAL A 107 -6.76 -4.51 2.38
C VAL A 107 -7.82 -3.64 1.71
N SER A 108 -8.64 -2.94 2.48
CA SER A 108 -9.58 -1.94 1.95
C SER A 108 -8.83 -0.68 1.49
N ALA A 109 -9.51 0.21 0.77
CA ALA A 109 -8.95 1.49 0.33
C ALA A 109 -8.32 2.27 1.51
N GLN A 110 -7.17 2.88 1.24
CA GLN A 110 -6.36 3.62 2.21
C GLN A 110 -6.21 5.08 1.78
N THR A 111 -5.93 5.95 2.76
CA THR A 111 -5.57 7.35 2.51
C THR A 111 -4.31 7.71 3.27
N ALA A 112 -3.52 8.61 2.69
CA ALA A 112 -2.35 9.21 3.35
C ALA A 112 -2.23 10.68 2.96
N SER A 113 -1.35 11.40 3.64
CA SER A 113 -1.01 12.76 3.28
C SER A 113 0.45 13.06 3.59
N ALA A 114 1.03 13.96 2.83
CA ALA A 114 2.39 14.47 3.06
C ALA A 114 2.50 15.92 2.59
N CYS A 115 3.43 16.68 3.17
CA CYS A 115 3.85 17.95 2.59
C CYS A 115 4.78 17.70 1.39
N SER A 116 4.77 18.59 0.41
CA SER A 116 5.68 18.56 -0.73
C SER A 116 7.14 18.39 -0.27
N GLY A 117 7.84 17.42 -0.85
CA GLY A 117 9.22 17.04 -0.48
C GLY A 117 9.36 16.15 0.75
N ALA A 118 8.27 15.82 1.43
CA ALA A 118 8.27 14.83 2.52
C ALA A 118 7.83 13.45 2.01
N ALA A 119 8.40 12.40 2.58
CA ALA A 119 7.97 11.04 2.28
C ALA A 119 6.66 10.72 3.01
N PHE A 120 5.74 10.05 2.32
CA PHE A 120 4.65 9.32 3.00
C PHE A 120 5.05 7.85 3.18
N SER A 121 4.43 7.19 4.14
CA SER A 121 4.59 5.75 4.36
C SER A 121 3.29 5.15 4.88
N VAL A 122 2.81 4.09 4.21
CA VAL A 122 1.63 3.32 4.60
C VAL A 122 2.02 1.87 4.78
N SER A 123 1.75 1.33 5.96
CA SER A 123 1.99 -0.07 6.31
C SER A 123 0.68 -0.69 6.78
N PRO A 124 -0.11 -1.28 5.85
CA PRO A 124 -1.33 -1.96 6.24
C PRO A 124 -1.05 -3.05 7.26
N ALA A 125 -1.87 -3.15 8.28
CA ALA A 125 -1.76 -4.15 9.33
C ALA A 125 -3.00 -5.04 9.37
N ASN A 126 -2.83 -6.27 9.88
CA ASN A 126 -3.97 -7.16 10.12
C ASN A 126 -4.89 -6.52 11.15
N ALA A 127 -6.17 -6.37 10.82
CA ALA A 127 -7.14 -5.71 11.68
C ALA A 127 -8.54 -6.31 11.52
N THR A 128 -9.25 -6.43 12.64
CA THR A 128 -10.66 -6.84 12.65
C THR A 128 -11.59 -5.74 12.14
N VAL A 129 -11.20 -4.47 12.32
CA VAL A 129 -11.88 -3.33 11.71
C VAL A 129 -11.53 -3.33 10.22
N ASN A 130 -12.54 -3.23 9.34
CA ASN A 130 -12.43 -3.34 7.88
C ASN A 130 -11.98 -4.72 7.36
N ASN A 131 -11.94 -5.75 8.21
CA ASN A 131 -11.60 -7.14 7.84
C ASN A 131 -10.26 -7.29 7.11
N HIS A 132 -9.26 -6.46 7.44
CA HIS A 132 -7.95 -6.57 6.82
C HIS A 132 -7.30 -7.91 7.16
N ILE A 133 -6.85 -8.63 6.15
CA ILE A 133 -6.04 -9.84 6.26
C ILE A 133 -4.65 -9.48 5.73
N VAL A 134 -3.68 -9.35 6.62
CA VAL A 134 -2.30 -9.02 6.26
C VAL A 134 -1.38 -10.08 6.88
N PRO A 135 -1.07 -11.16 6.13
CA PRO A 135 -0.12 -12.18 6.57
C PRO A 135 1.27 -11.59 6.83
N THR A 136 2.01 -12.18 7.76
CA THR A 136 3.38 -11.78 8.04
C THR A 136 4.25 -11.89 6.77
N GLY A 137 5.06 -10.86 6.50
CA GLY A 137 5.89 -10.80 5.31
C GLY A 137 5.15 -10.40 4.03
N THR A 138 3.90 -9.88 4.13
CA THR A 138 3.20 -9.31 2.98
C THR A 138 4.03 -8.20 2.35
N THR A 139 4.12 -8.25 1.04
CA THR A 139 4.76 -7.21 0.22
C THR A 139 3.75 -6.55 -0.72
N TYR A 140 4.09 -5.34 -1.14
CA TYR A 140 3.22 -4.49 -1.95
C TYR A 140 3.96 -4.06 -3.22
N THR A 141 3.31 -4.21 -4.36
CA THR A 141 3.69 -3.57 -5.62
C THR A 141 2.59 -2.56 -5.98
N TRP A 142 2.91 -1.56 -6.79
CA TRP A 142 1.89 -0.60 -7.19
C TRP A 142 2.14 0.01 -8.58
N THR A 143 1.06 0.41 -9.18
CA THR A 143 1.04 1.35 -10.28
C THR A 143 0.43 2.67 -9.80
N VAL A 144 0.85 3.77 -10.39
CA VAL A 144 0.35 5.11 -10.08
C VAL A 144 -0.20 5.73 -11.36
N GLU A 145 -1.30 6.45 -11.21
CA GLU A 145 -1.82 7.32 -12.26
C GLU A 145 -1.04 8.64 -12.22
N ASP A 146 -0.34 8.95 -13.32
CA ASP A 146 0.54 10.11 -13.44
C ASP A 146 -0.21 11.43 -13.18
N ASN A 147 0.33 12.25 -12.28
CA ASN A 147 -0.18 13.58 -12.01
C ASN A 147 0.86 14.62 -12.46
N VAL A 148 0.62 15.28 -13.58
CA VAL A 148 1.54 16.28 -14.17
C VAL A 148 1.95 17.42 -13.23
N ASN A 149 1.21 17.63 -12.13
CA ASN A 149 1.49 18.64 -11.10
C ASN A 149 2.30 18.07 -9.92
N VAL A 150 2.65 16.78 -9.95
CA VAL A 150 3.43 16.12 -8.90
C VAL A 150 4.60 15.40 -9.54
N THR A 151 5.73 15.35 -8.87
CA THR A 151 6.86 14.51 -9.27
C THR A 151 7.21 13.54 -8.15
N GLY A 152 7.83 12.41 -8.52
CA GLY A 152 8.20 11.35 -7.58
C GLY A 152 7.14 10.24 -7.46
N ASP A 153 6.01 10.36 -8.14
CA ASP A 153 4.96 9.37 -8.28
C ASP A 153 5.34 8.37 -9.37
N VAL A 154 5.96 7.27 -8.97
CA VAL A 154 6.47 6.24 -9.87
C VAL A 154 5.91 4.86 -9.53
N ASN A 155 5.77 4.02 -10.55
CA ASN A 155 5.40 2.61 -10.39
C ASN A 155 6.46 1.83 -9.60
N GLN A 156 6.03 0.83 -8.84
CA GLN A 156 6.91 -0.07 -8.09
C GLN A 156 6.56 -1.52 -8.41
N ALA A 157 7.38 -2.15 -9.23
CA ALA A 157 7.19 -3.54 -9.65
C ALA A 157 7.84 -4.57 -8.70
N VAL A 158 8.77 -4.13 -7.84
CA VAL A 158 9.42 -5.01 -6.84
C VAL A 158 8.69 -4.86 -5.51
N GLY A 159 8.28 -6.00 -4.91
CA GLY A 159 7.54 -6.01 -3.65
C GLY A 159 8.27 -5.28 -2.52
N GLN A 160 7.60 -4.34 -1.89
CA GLN A 160 8.07 -3.56 -0.74
C GLN A 160 7.29 -3.94 0.51
N SER A 161 7.90 -3.86 1.69
CA SER A 161 7.22 -4.08 2.97
C SER A 161 6.31 -2.93 3.39
N THR A 162 6.50 -1.75 2.81
CA THR A 162 5.71 -0.53 3.03
C THR A 162 5.43 0.15 1.69
N ILE A 163 4.33 0.89 1.62
CA ILE A 163 3.97 1.69 0.45
C ILE A 163 4.40 3.12 0.75
N GLY A 164 5.40 3.65 0.04
CA GLY A 164 5.89 4.99 0.34
C GLY A 164 6.76 5.56 -0.76
N GLN A 165 6.66 6.88 -0.93
CA GLN A 165 7.45 7.68 -1.87
C GLN A 165 7.61 9.10 -1.34
N THR A 166 8.58 9.83 -1.89
CA THR A 166 8.70 11.28 -1.68
C THR A 166 8.07 11.99 -2.87
N LEU A 167 7.02 12.76 -2.62
CA LEU A 167 6.26 13.46 -3.65
C LEU A 167 6.51 14.98 -3.58
N ASN A 168 6.73 15.62 -4.72
CA ASN A 168 6.86 17.06 -4.82
C ASN A 168 5.66 17.64 -5.57
N ASN A 169 4.87 18.44 -4.91
CA ASN A 169 3.78 19.20 -5.48
C ASN A 169 4.35 20.50 -6.11
N LEU A 170 4.17 20.65 -7.40
CA LEU A 170 4.68 21.77 -8.20
C LEU A 170 3.72 22.98 -8.21
N THR A 171 2.60 22.91 -7.49
CA THR A 171 1.54 23.91 -7.49
C THR A 171 1.35 24.54 -6.11
N ASN A 172 0.51 25.55 -6.03
CA ASN A 172 0.13 26.20 -4.77
C ASN A 172 -1.16 25.66 -4.14
N THR A 173 -1.71 24.56 -4.68
CA THR A 173 -2.91 23.86 -4.18
C THR A 173 -2.60 22.40 -3.86
N THR A 174 -3.39 21.82 -2.97
CA THR A 174 -3.26 20.37 -2.66
C THR A 174 -3.48 19.54 -3.92
N GLN A 175 -2.59 18.61 -4.18
CA GLN A 175 -2.69 17.65 -5.27
C GLN A 175 -3.00 16.26 -4.71
N THR A 176 -3.61 15.43 -5.53
CA THR A 176 -3.94 14.04 -5.17
C THR A 176 -3.22 13.09 -6.11
N VAL A 177 -2.57 12.08 -5.54
CA VAL A 177 -1.95 10.96 -6.28
C VAL A 177 -2.66 9.67 -5.91
N VAL A 178 -3.03 8.87 -6.91
CA VAL A 178 -3.79 7.64 -6.74
C VAL A 178 -2.92 6.44 -7.14
N TYR A 179 -2.77 5.53 -6.20
CA TYR A 179 -2.03 4.28 -6.38
C TYR A 179 -2.98 3.10 -6.43
N THR A 180 -2.80 2.20 -7.41
CA THR A 180 -3.41 0.88 -7.41
C THR A 180 -2.39 -0.11 -6.87
N VAL A 181 -2.62 -0.61 -5.67
CA VAL A 181 -1.68 -1.43 -4.91
C VAL A 181 -2.09 -2.90 -4.95
N THR A 182 -1.12 -3.78 -5.25
CA THR A 182 -1.29 -5.24 -5.21
C THR A 182 -0.52 -5.83 -4.04
N PRO A 183 -1.18 -6.37 -3.01
CA PRO A 183 -0.52 -7.07 -1.92
C PRO A 183 -0.24 -8.53 -2.28
N THR A 184 0.88 -9.08 -1.82
CA THR A 184 1.24 -10.51 -1.97
C THR A 184 1.69 -11.05 -0.63
N SER A 185 1.12 -12.18 -0.18
CA SER A 185 1.47 -12.82 1.09
C SER A 185 2.84 -13.46 1.03
N GLY A 186 3.89 -12.88 1.50
CA GLY A 186 5.25 -13.37 1.50
C GLY A 186 5.43 -14.91 1.64
N THR A 187 6.16 -15.37 2.62
CA THR A 187 6.45 -16.80 2.87
C THR A 187 5.22 -17.68 3.14
N ALA A 188 4.07 -17.08 3.40
CA ALA A 188 2.78 -17.80 3.54
C ALA A 188 2.16 -18.12 2.16
N GLY A 189 2.96 -18.62 1.20
CA GLY A 189 2.51 -19.18 -0.07
C GLY A 189 2.52 -18.23 -1.26
N ASN A 190 3.02 -17.01 -1.13
CA ASN A 190 3.07 -16.00 -2.20
C ASN A 190 1.69 -15.77 -2.88
N CYS A 191 0.62 -15.83 -2.10
CA CYS A 191 -0.73 -15.64 -2.61
C CYS A 191 -0.97 -14.16 -2.92
N VAL A 192 -1.32 -13.86 -4.17
CA VAL A 192 -1.64 -12.51 -4.63
C VAL A 192 -3.03 -12.11 -4.13
N GLY A 193 -3.13 -10.99 -3.42
CA GLY A 193 -4.37 -10.41 -2.92
C GLY A 193 -5.16 -9.65 -3.98
N GLU A 194 -6.35 -9.16 -3.58
CA GLU A 194 -7.09 -8.18 -4.38
C GLU A 194 -6.37 -6.83 -4.35
N THR A 195 -6.41 -6.12 -5.45
CA THR A 195 -5.89 -4.74 -5.51
C THR A 195 -6.72 -3.80 -4.66
N PHE A 196 -6.07 -2.80 -4.08
CA PHE A 196 -6.76 -1.71 -3.37
C PHE A 196 -6.22 -0.34 -3.79
N ILE A 197 -7.02 0.69 -3.56
CA ILE A 197 -6.65 2.07 -3.86
C ILE A 197 -6.02 2.71 -2.63
N LEU A 198 -4.88 3.35 -2.82
CA LEU A 198 -4.29 4.30 -1.88
C LEU A 198 -4.33 5.70 -2.49
N THR A 199 -5.01 6.62 -1.81
CA THR A 199 -5.10 8.02 -2.22
C THR A 199 -4.20 8.86 -1.31
N VAL A 200 -3.25 9.59 -1.90
CA VAL A 200 -2.29 10.43 -1.18
C VAL A 200 -2.54 11.90 -1.49
N SER A 201 -2.84 12.71 -0.46
CA SER A 201 -2.94 14.16 -0.56
C SER A 201 -1.57 14.80 -0.35
N VAL A 202 -1.07 15.53 -1.35
CA VAL A 202 0.24 16.21 -1.31
C VAL A 202 0.01 17.70 -1.11
N TYR A 203 0.26 18.18 0.10
CA TYR A 203 0.11 19.60 0.44
C TYR A 203 1.25 20.41 -0.19
N PRO A 204 0.95 21.61 -0.72
CA PRO A 204 1.98 22.47 -1.29
C PRO A 204 2.92 22.98 -0.19
N LYS A 205 4.19 23.17 -0.55
CA LYS A 205 5.19 23.83 0.30
C LYS A 205 5.50 25.19 -0.29
N PRO A 206 5.40 26.28 0.47
CA PRO A 206 5.72 27.61 -0.05
C PRO A 206 7.21 27.68 -0.43
N PHE A 207 7.46 28.28 -1.59
CA PHE A 207 8.79 28.61 -2.09
C PHE A 207 8.74 29.98 -2.76
N VAL A 208 9.59 30.90 -2.33
CA VAL A 208 9.65 32.27 -2.86
C VAL A 208 11.07 32.53 -3.37
N THR A 209 11.17 32.87 -4.64
CA THR A 209 12.44 33.29 -5.26
C THR A 209 12.96 34.61 -4.69
N PRO A 210 14.28 34.81 -4.63
CA PRO A 210 14.87 36.05 -4.15
C PRO A 210 14.31 37.29 -4.90
N ARG A 211 14.08 38.35 -4.15
CA ARG A 211 13.54 39.63 -4.68
C ARG A 211 14.40 40.80 -4.23
N THR A 212 14.35 41.87 -5.00
CA THR A 212 15.00 43.15 -4.68
C THR A 212 13.97 44.26 -4.76
N GLU A 213 14.01 45.17 -3.78
CA GLU A 213 13.21 46.36 -3.71
C GLU A 213 14.13 47.57 -3.55
N THR A 214 13.74 48.72 -4.09
CA THR A 214 14.48 49.97 -3.90
C THR A 214 13.53 51.02 -3.36
N ILE A 215 13.91 51.61 -2.23
CA ILE A 215 13.12 52.64 -1.55
C ILE A 215 13.98 53.87 -1.25
N CYS A 216 13.33 55.04 -1.05
CA CYS A 216 14.01 56.20 -0.49
C CYS A 216 14.09 56.06 1.05
N SER A 217 15.11 56.74 1.64
CA SER A 217 15.25 56.80 3.11
C SER A 217 13.97 57.35 3.77
N GLY A 218 13.52 56.69 4.84
CA GLY A 218 12.30 56.98 5.55
C GLY A 218 11.02 56.40 4.93
N GLN A 219 11.13 55.69 3.80
CA GLN A 219 9.98 54.99 3.21
C GLN A 219 9.82 53.59 3.75
N THR A 220 8.58 53.10 3.73
CA THR A 220 8.22 51.71 4.04
C THR A 220 8.23 50.91 2.75
N PHE A 221 8.97 49.81 2.69
CA PHE A 221 8.72 48.80 1.69
C PHE A 221 7.67 47.80 2.21
N THR A 222 6.87 47.24 1.32
CA THR A 222 5.94 46.18 1.60
C THR A 222 5.92 45.19 0.45
N THR A 223 6.36 43.98 0.72
CA THR A 223 6.39 42.90 -0.27
C THR A 223 5.44 41.80 0.17
N THR A 224 4.45 41.48 -0.67
CA THR A 224 3.57 40.33 -0.53
C THR A 224 3.84 39.40 -1.70
N PRO A 225 4.59 38.31 -1.51
CA PRO A 225 4.85 37.35 -2.57
C PRO A 225 3.55 36.82 -3.19
N VAL A 226 3.53 36.65 -4.50
CA VAL A 226 2.38 36.18 -5.27
C VAL A 226 2.81 34.92 -6.04
N ASN A 227 1.93 33.93 -6.12
CA ASN A 227 2.19 32.70 -6.85
C ASN A 227 2.57 32.96 -8.31
N ASN A 228 3.58 32.27 -8.82
CA ASN A 228 4.13 32.40 -10.19
C ASN A 228 4.74 33.79 -10.51
N LEU A 229 5.06 34.58 -9.50
CA LEU A 229 5.73 35.88 -9.69
C LEU A 229 6.95 36.01 -8.75
N PRO A 230 8.11 36.47 -9.25
CA PRO A 230 8.39 36.96 -10.62
C PRO A 230 8.55 35.88 -11.67
N ASP A 231 8.59 34.60 -11.26
CA ASP A 231 8.75 33.44 -12.13
C ASP A 231 7.86 32.27 -11.68
N THR A 232 7.70 31.28 -12.54
CA THR A 232 6.84 30.12 -12.33
C THR A 232 7.29 29.17 -11.22
N THR A 233 8.52 29.36 -10.69
CA THR A 233 9.02 28.54 -9.57
C THR A 233 8.56 29.07 -8.21
N THR A 234 8.06 30.31 -8.15
CA THR A 234 7.50 30.89 -6.93
C THR A 234 6.14 30.22 -6.62
N ILE A 235 6.08 29.50 -5.52
CA ILE A 235 4.88 28.79 -5.02
C ILE A 235 4.41 29.48 -3.75
N VAL A 236 3.22 30.08 -3.79
CA VAL A 236 2.61 30.75 -2.64
C VAL A 236 1.21 30.19 -2.42
N PRO A 237 1.06 29.17 -1.55
CA PRO A 237 -0.24 28.67 -1.14
C PRO A 237 -1.07 29.76 -0.42
N THR A 238 -2.38 29.65 -0.50
CA THR A 238 -3.28 30.54 0.23
C THR A 238 -3.04 30.45 1.74
N GLY A 239 -2.91 31.61 2.38
CA GLY A 239 -2.65 31.70 3.82
C GLY A 239 -1.16 31.62 4.19
N THR A 240 -0.25 31.61 3.22
CA THR A 240 1.20 31.70 3.48
C THR A 240 1.52 32.93 4.31
N THR A 241 2.30 32.72 5.34
CA THR A 241 2.83 33.76 6.23
C THR A 241 4.35 33.76 6.22
N TYR A 242 4.95 34.86 6.71
CA TYR A 242 6.38 35.10 6.62
C TYR A 242 6.96 35.47 7.97
N THR A 243 8.10 34.91 8.29
CA THR A 243 9.01 35.37 9.35
C THR A 243 10.36 35.73 8.70
N TRP A 244 11.15 36.61 9.31
CA TRP A 244 12.45 36.93 8.75
C TRP A 244 13.47 37.32 9.81
N THR A 245 14.72 37.15 9.40
CA THR A 245 15.88 37.70 10.09
C THR A 245 16.60 38.66 9.17
N VAL A 246 17.31 39.62 9.73
CA VAL A 246 18.11 40.60 9.02
C VAL A 246 19.48 40.69 9.67
N VAL A 247 20.51 40.91 8.85
CA VAL A 247 21.85 41.27 9.34
C VAL A 247 21.89 42.78 9.50
N ASP A 248 22.19 43.23 10.74
CA ASP A 248 22.27 44.66 11.07
C ASP A 248 23.22 45.42 10.13
N ASN A 249 22.77 46.56 9.61
CA ASN A 249 23.57 47.49 8.85
C ASN A 249 23.70 48.79 9.65
N THR A 250 24.85 49.06 10.23
CA THR A 250 25.11 50.20 11.12
C THR A 250 24.82 51.56 10.49
N SER A 251 24.72 51.63 9.16
CA SER A 251 24.37 52.85 8.38
C SER A 251 22.88 52.95 8.10
N VAL A 252 22.07 51.96 8.53
CA VAL A 252 20.60 51.98 8.35
C VAL A 252 19.98 51.81 9.72
N SER A 253 18.78 52.34 9.91
CA SER A 253 17.96 52.08 11.09
C SER A 253 16.54 51.74 10.66
N GLY A 254 15.83 50.98 11.55
CA GLY A 254 14.48 50.53 11.31
C GLY A 254 14.38 49.06 10.85
N GLU A 255 15.51 48.43 10.51
CA GLU A 255 15.56 47.00 10.28
C GLU A 255 15.40 46.23 11.59
N SER A 256 14.64 45.14 11.54
CA SER A 256 14.42 44.26 12.70
C SER A 256 14.04 42.84 12.27
N ASN A 257 14.41 41.87 13.12
CA ASN A 257 13.94 40.50 13.00
C ASN A 257 12.44 40.41 13.32
N VAL A 258 11.70 39.58 12.61
CA VAL A 258 10.29 39.31 12.90
C VAL A 258 10.08 37.82 13.03
N SER A 259 9.83 37.37 14.26
CA SER A 259 9.57 35.97 14.62
C SER A 259 8.07 35.62 14.65
N ILE A 260 7.17 36.61 14.72
CA ILE A 260 5.74 36.43 14.64
C ILE A 260 5.32 36.46 13.17
N ALA A 261 4.62 35.43 12.73
CA ALA A 261 4.21 35.26 11.34
C ALA A 261 3.36 36.45 10.84
N GLN A 262 3.74 37.03 9.70
CA GLN A 262 3.11 38.18 9.05
C GLN A 262 2.56 37.78 7.68
N SER A 263 1.50 38.40 7.20
CA SER A 263 0.94 38.20 5.85
C SER A 263 1.74 38.89 4.75
N SER A 264 2.61 39.81 5.10
CA SER A 264 3.50 40.54 4.20
C SER A 264 4.83 40.85 4.89
N ILE A 265 5.86 41.14 4.10
CA ILE A 265 7.20 41.53 4.56
C ILE A 265 7.26 43.04 4.45
N SER A 266 7.34 43.75 5.59
CA SER A 266 7.25 45.24 5.57
C SER A 266 8.08 45.83 6.69
N GLN A 267 8.91 46.81 6.37
CA GLN A 267 9.64 47.67 7.33
C GLN A 267 9.89 49.06 6.76
N THR A 268 10.05 50.03 7.65
CA THR A 268 10.44 51.40 7.33
C THR A 268 11.94 51.55 7.60
N LEU A 269 12.72 51.88 6.59
CA LEU A 269 14.18 51.98 6.70
C LEU A 269 14.66 53.41 6.54
N VAL A 270 15.56 53.84 7.41
CA VAL A 270 16.22 55.14 7.34
C VAL A 270 17.70 54.93 7.07
N ASN A 271 18.18 55.43 5.93
CA ASN A 271 19.61 55.47 5.60
C ASN A 271 20.27 56.69 6.24
N ASN A 272 21.17 56.43 7.17
CA ASN A 272 21.90 57.47 7.94
C ASN A 272 23.21 57.91 7.26
N SER A 273 23.46 57.43 6.03
CA SER A 273 24.66 57.76 5.24
C SER A 273 24.31 58.57 3.99
N ASN A 274 25.33 59.04 3.27
CA ASN A 274 25.17 59.77 2.01
C ASN A 274 25.34 58.89 0.76
N THR A 275 25.43 57.57 0.93
CA THR A 275 25.57 56.58 -0.15
C THR A 275 24.44 55.55 -0.07
N VAL A 276 24.14 54.88 -1.20
CA VAL A 276 23.16 53.78 -1.22
C VAL A 276 23.60 52.68 -0.28
N GLN A 277 22.67 52.21 0.53
CA GLN A 277 22.88 51.11 1.46
C GLN A 277 22.00 49.93 1.06
N THR A 278 22.45 48.72 1.34
CA THR A 278 21.69 47.46 1.10
C THR A 278 21.41 46.76 2.42
N VAL A 279 20.17 46.37 2.65
CA VAL A 279 19.75 45.55 3.77
C VAL A 279 19.24 44.23 3.22
N THR A 280 19.73 43.11 3.74
CA THR A 280 19.36 41.75 3.28
C THR A 280 18.54 41.02 4.33
N TYR A 281 17.36 40.60 3.95
CA TYR A 281 16.46 39.78 4.79
C TYR A 281 16.49 38.31 4.38
N THR A 282 16.67 37.43 5.35
CA THR A 282 16.42 35.98 5.16
C THR A 282 15.00 35.69 5.57
N VAL A 283 14.12 35.45 4.59
CA VAL A 283 12.70 35.25 4.79
C VAL A 283 12.37 33.77 4.80
N THR A 284 11.58 33.34 5.78
CA THR A 284 11.07 31.97 5.88
C THR A 284 9.54 32.00 5.66
N PRO A 285 9.04 31.53 4.50
CA PRO A 285 7.62 31.35 4.27
C PRO A 285 7.11 30.09 5.01
N LYS A 286 5.86 30.16 5.50
CA LYS A 286 5.19 29.06 6.24
C LYS A 286 3.74 28.87 5.79
#